data_879879a81e74afc0731dc2ece823aa73
#
_entry.id   879879a81e74afc0731dc2ece823aa73
#
_cell.length_a   1.000
_cell.length_b   1.000
_cell.length_c   1.000
_cell.angle_alpha   90.00
_cell.angle_beta   90.00
_cell.angle_gamma   90.00
#
_symmetry.space_group_name_H-M   'P 1'
#
loop_
_entity.id
_entity.type
_entity.pdbx_description
1 polymer ?
#
loop_
_entity_poly.entity_id
_entity_poly.type
_entity_poly.pdbx_seq_one_letter_code
_entity_poly.pdbx_strand_id
1 'polypeptide(L)'
;MSGEETGRLDRGDGVELAWRRQAGRGPGVVFLGGFNSDMTGTKAEDLSAFCAAEGRAFLRFDYSGHGASGGRFVDGTIGRWAEDAAAALDRLTEGPQVLVGSSMGGWIALLLALRRPERVAALVGIAAAPDFTARIAEALPAEAREAIAREGVWHRPSAYGGPYPITRALLDDGERHMLLRGGGGPIPIPAPVRLLHGQRDPDVPWELSLRVAGALAAEDVQVALVKDGDHRLSRPQDLTLLRRTLAALFAEDGG
;
A
#
# COMPACT_ATOMS: atom_id res chain seq x y z
N MET A 1 20.18 10.48 18.45
CA MET A 1 19.58 9.73 17.33
C MET A 1 18.83 8.57 17.97
N SER A 2 17.50 8.63 18.03
CA SER A 2 16.70 7.48 18.49
C SER A 2 16.79 6.43 17.38
N GLY A 3 17.36 5.27 17.71
CA GLY A 3 17.45 4.15 16.78
C GLY A 3 16.04 3.67 16.36
N GLU A 4 15.95 3.00 15.22
CA GLU A 4 14.73 2.33 14.77
C GLU A 4 14.41 1.20 15.79
N GLU A 5 13.23 1.23 16.37
CA GLU A 5 12.71 0.20 17.26
C GLU A 5 12.08 -0.91 16.42
N THR A 6 12.26 -2.16 16.83
CA THR A 6 11.69 -3.33 16.14
C THR A 6 10.85 -4.14 17.11
N GLY A 7 9.80 -4.77 16.62
CA GLY A 7 8.96 -5.61 17.48
C GLY A 7 7.97 -6.46 16.69
N ARG A 8 7.06 -7.07 17.44
CA ARG A 8 5.98 -7.88 16.93
C ARG A 8 4.66 -7.40 17.52
N LEU A 9 3.63 -7.35 16.71
CA LEU A 9 2.28 -6.96 17.08
C LEU A 9 1.38 -8.19 16.97
N ASP A 10 0.90 -8.68 18.11
CA ASP A 10 -0.09 -9.76 18.14
C ASP A 10 -1.43 -9.26 17.57
N ARG A 11 -1.94 -9.92 16.53
CA ARG A 11 -3.26 -9.64 15.95
C ARG A 11 -4.43 -10.12 16.82
N GLY A 12 -4.20 -11.05 17.74
CA GLY A 12 -5.24 -11.73 18.53
C GLY A 12 -5.80 -13.00 17.87
N ASP A 13 -5.30 -13.39 16.71
CA ASP A 13 -5.66 -14.63 15.99
C ASP A 13 -4.49 -15.63 15.89
N GLY A 14 -3.45 -15.42 16.69
CA GLY A 14 -2.23 -16.25 16.69
C GLY A 14 -1.20 -15.85 15.63
N VAL A 15 -1.43 -14.76 14.91
CA VAL A 15 -0.48 -14.19 13.95
C VAL A 15 0.15 -12.92 14.52
N GLU A 16 1.47 -12.85 14.46
CA GLU A 16 2.23 -11.67 14.85
C GLU A 16 2.74 -10.92 13.61
N LEU A 17 2.53 -9.60 13.58
CA LEU A 17 3.06 -8.72 12.54
C LEU A 17 4.41 -8.17 12.98
N ALA A 18 5.45 -8.38 12.16
CA ALA A 18 6.75 -7.76 12.36
C ALA A 18 6.70 -6.30 11.94
N TRP A 19 7.28 -5.42 12.75
CA TRP A 19 7.31 -3.99 12.48
C TRP A 19 8.65 -3.36 12.85
N ARG A 20 8.92 -2.21 12.25
CA ARG A 20 9.99 -1.28 12.61
C ARG A 20 9.41 0.12 12.69
N ARG A 21 9.75 0.85 13.74
CA ARG A 21 9.33 2.24 13.90
C ARG A 21 10.45 3.12 14.42
N GLN A 22 10.36 4.39 14.13
CA GLN A 22 11.15 5.44 14.78
C GLN A 22 10.24 6.50 15.34
N ALA A 23 10.59 7.00 16.53
CA ALA A 23 9.92 8.12 17.15
C ALA A 23 10.23 9.42 16.42
N GLY A 24 9.29 10.35 16.44
CA GLY A 24 9.45 11.67 15.84
C GLY A 24 8.18 12.49 15.99
N ARG A 25 8.19 13.70 15.43
CA ARG A 25 6.99 14.56 15.41
C ARG A 25 5.95 14.06 14.42
N GLY A 26 4.70 14.35 14.69
CA GLY A 26 3.59 14.12 13.76
C GLY A 26 3.38 15.26 12.76
N PRO A 27 2.53 15.04 11.72
CA PRO A 27 2.07 13.73 11.33
C PRO A 27 3.24 12.85 10.95
N GLY A 28 3.23 11.59 11.43
CA GLY A 28 4.22 10.59 11.05
C GLY A 28 3.87 9.96 9.70
N VAL A 29 4.73 9.06 9.23
CA VAL A 29 4.52 8.31 7.99
C VAL A 29 4.32 6.83 8.29
N VAL A 30 3.31 6.22 7.69
CA VAL A 30 3.11 4.75 7.70
C VAL A 30 3.31 4.24 6.28
N PHE A 31 4.30 3.37 6.09
CA PHE A 31 4.56 2.74 4.79
C PHE A 31 3.81 1.41 4.67
N LEU A 32 3.05 1.29 3.59
CA LEU A 32 2.22 0.14 3.23
C LEU A 32 2.80 -0.53 1.99
N GLY A 33 3.38 -1.71 2.18
CA GLY A 33 4.07 -2.48 1.13
C GLY A 33 3.15 -3.01 0.03
N GLY A 34 3.75 -3.44 -1.08
CA GLY A 34 3.04 -4.10 -2.19
C GLY A 34 2.84 -5.59 -1.97
N PHE A 35 2.10 -6.21 -2.88
CA PHE A 35 1.86 -7.66 -2.92
C PHE A 35 3.18 -8.43 -3.01
N ASN A 36 3.36 -9.40 -2.13
CA ASN A 36 4.57 -10.25 -2.05
C ASN A 36 5.88 -9.44 -1.86
N SER A 37 5.81 -8.29 -1.15
CA SER A 37 6.98 -7.51 -0.76
C SER A 37 7.12 -7.46 0.76
N ASP A 38 8.27 -6.97 1.24
CA ASP A 38 8.55 -6.82 2.65
C ASP A 38 8.92 -5.36 3.03
N MET A 39 9.01 -5.10 4.33
CA MET A 39 9.32 -3.78 4.89
C MET A 39 10.79 -3.35 4.74
N THR A 40 11.66 -4.17 4.10
CA THR A 40 13.07 -3.86 3.86
C THR A 40 13.36 -3.40 2.43
N GLY A 41 12.31 -3.23 1.63
CA GLY A 41 12.43 -2.77 0.24
C GLY A 41 12.95 -1.33 0.14
N THR A 42 13.54 -0.99 -1.01
CA THR A 42 14.24 0.29 -1.28
C THR A 42 13.43 1.53 -0.85
N LYS A 43 12.12 1.58 -1.15
CA LYS A 43 11.26 2.70 -0.76
C LYS A 43 11.08 2.81 0.75
N ALA A 44 10.91 1.69 1.43
CA ALA A 44 10.75 1.66 2.88
C ALA A 44 12.02 2.12 3.60
N GLU A 45 13.20 1.70 3.13
CA GLU A 45 14.48 2.14 3.68
C GLU A 45 14.76 3.62 3.40
N ASP A 46 14.48 4.10 2.17
CA ASP A 46 14.65 5.51 1.80
C ASP A 46 13.73 6.43 2.63
N LEU A 47 12.48 6.02 2.84
CA LEU A 47 11.52 6.76 3.68
C LEU A 47 11.92 6.76 5.15
N SER A 48 12.45 5.66 5.68
CA SER A 48 12.98 5.61 7.04
C SER A 48 14.09 6.63 7.23
N ALA A 49 15.07 6.65 6.32
CA ALA A 49 16.18 7.61 6.35
C ALA A 49 15.69 9.07 6.20
N PHE A 50 14.75 9.33 5.29
CA PHE A 50 14.16 10.64 5.08
C PHE A 50 13.41 11.13 6.32
N CYS A 51 12.53 10.31 6.90
CA CYS A 51 11.78 10.69 8.09
C CYS A 51 12.70 10.93 9.29
N ALA A 52 13.79 10.14 9.44
CA ALA A 52 14.79 10.36 10.47
C ALA A 52 15.48 11.74 10.32
N ALA A 53 15.86 12.10 9.08
CA ALA A 53 16.48 13.40 8.78
C ALA A 53 15.52 14.59 9.06
N GLU A 54 14.22 14.41 8.78
CA GLU A 54 13.17 15.40 9.03
C GLU A 54 12.66 15.40 10.48
N GLY A 55 13.14 14.49 11.34
CA GLY A 55 12.67 14.34 12.73
C GLY A 55 11.19 13.90 12.82
N ARG A 56 10.68 13.19 11.82
CA ARG A 56 9.32 12.66 11.73
C ARG A 56 9.23 11.24 12.25
N ALA A 57 8.11 10.90 12.87
CA ALA A 57 7.79 9.52 13.20
C ALA A 57 7.62 8.70 11.90
N PHE A 58 8.05 7.44 11.93
CA PHE A 58 7.92 6.53 10.80
C PHE A 58 7.58 5.11 11.27
N LEU A 59 6.65 4.46 10.58
CA LEU A 59 6.30 3.06 10.79
C LEU A 59 6.32 2.32 9.47
N ARG A 60 6.96 1.15 9.46
CA ARG A 60 6.89 0.13 8.42
C ARG A 60 6.66 -1.23 9.05
N PHE A 61 5.93 -2.09 8.38
CA PHE A 61 5.61 -3.43 8.88
C PHE A 61 5.38 -4.39 7.72
N ASP A 62 5.44 -5.69 8.02
CA ASP A 62 5.05 -6.75 7.12
C ASP A 62 3.62 -7.18 7.41
N TYR A 63 2.79 -7.31 6.37
CA TYR A 63 1.48 -7.92 6.52
C TYR A 63 1.59 -9.39 6.93
N SER A 64 0.51 -9.97 7.43
CA SER A 64 0.44 -11.42 7.66
C SER A 64 0.82 -12.20 6.41
N GLY A 65 1.69 -13.20 6.57
CA GLY A 65 2.22 -14.00 5.47
C GLY A 65 3.29 -13.33 4.60
N HIS A 66 3.72 -12.09 4.93
CA HIS A 66 4.80 -11.38 4.25
C HIS A 66 6.05 -11.28 5.13
N GLY A 67 7.21 -11.18 4.50
CA GLY A 67 8.48 -10.86 5.13
C GLY A 67 8.74 -11.62 6.42
N ALA A 68 8.92 -10.88 7.53
CA ALA A 68 9.18 -11.43 8.85
C ALA A 68 7.93 -11.67 9.70
N SER A 69 6.73 -11.34 9.21
CA SER A 69 5.46 -11.59 9.90
C SER A 69 5.07 -13.06 9.88
N GLY A 70 4.27 -13.46 10.86
CA GLY A 70 3.68 -14.79 10.92
C GLY A 70 2.56 -15.00 9.89
N GLY A 71 2.01 -16.22 9.88
CA GLY A 71 0.99 -16.63 8.91
C GLY A 71 1.58 -17.17 7.61
N ARG A 72 0.70 -17.59 6.70
CA ARG A 72 1.11 -18.08 5.37
C ARG A 72 0.57 -17.11 4.31
N PHE A 73 1.37 -16.81 3.31
CA PHE A 73 0.98 -15.91 2.22
C PHE A 73 -0.30 -16.37 1.49
N VAL A 74 -0.48 -17.69 1.33
CA VAL A 74 -1.66 -18.28 0.69
C VAL A 74 -2.98 -18.04 1.45
N ASP A 75 -2.91 -17.70 2.74
CA ASP A 75 -4.09 -17.38 3.56
C ASP A 75 -4.42 -15.88 3.51
N GLY A 76 -3.62 -15.10 2.80
CA GLY A 76 -3.75 -13.66 2.69
C GLY A 76 -4.88 -13.23 1.75
N THR A 77 -5.59 -12.16 2.15
CA THR A 77 -6.63 -11.51 1.37
C THR A 77 -6.54 -10.00 1.53
N ILE A 78 -7.22 -9.24 0.68
CA ILE A 78 -7.24 -7.77 0.75
C ILE A 78 -7.82 -7.30 2.09
N GLY A 79 -8.92 -7.89 2.53
CA GLY A 79 -9.54 -7.57 3.81
C GLY A 79 -8.63 -7.86 4.99
N ARG A 80 -7.96 -9.04 4.98
CA ARG A 80 -7.00 -9.43 6.02
C ARG A 80 -5.83 -8.44 6.12
N TRP A 81 -5.22 -8.08 4.99
CA TRP A 81 -4.11 -7.12 4.97
C TRP A 81 -4.54 -5.69 5.33
N ALA A 82 -5.79 -5.31 5.00
CA ALA A 82 -6.36 -4.06 5.47
C ALA A 82 -6.59 -4.04 6.99
N GLU A 83 -6.94 -5.18 7.59
CA GLU A 83 -7.02 -5.34 9.04
C GLU A 83 -5.64 -5.29 9.71
N ASP A 84 -4.62 -5.91 9.10
CA ASP A 84 -3.23 -5.80 9.55
C ASP A 84 -2.78 -4.34 9.59
N ALA A 85 -3.06 -3.59 8.52
CA ALA A 85 -2.74 -2.18 8.43
C ALA A 85 -3.49 -1.33 9.47
N ALA A 86 -4.77 -1.62 9.71
CA ALA A 86 -5.55 -0.95 10.74
C ALA A 86 -4.97 -1.24 12.14
N ALA A 87 -4.64 -2.50 12.45
CA ALA A 87 -4.04 -2.86 13.72
C ALA A 87 -2.68 -2.17 13.93
N ALA A 88 -1.84 -2.10 12.88
CA ALA A 88 -0.55 -1.41 12.94
C ALA A 88 -0.74 0.11 13.15
N LEU A 89 -1.65 0.76 12.40
CA LEU A 89 -1.97 2.16 12.56
C LEU A 89 -2.49 2.47 13.97
N ASP A 90 -3.47 1.70 14.44
CA ASP A 90 -4.18 1.96 15.70
C ASP A 90 -3.31 1.72 16.94
N ARG A 91 -2.37 0.74 16.89
CA ARG A 91 -1.62 0.27 18.07
C ARG A 91 -0.15 0.69 18.09
N LEU A 92 0.41 1.12 16.95
CA LEU A 92 1.84 1.48 16.85
C LEU A 92 2.08 2.95 16.52
N THR A 93 1.01 3.74 16.27
CA THR A 93 1.10 5.17 15.96
C THR A 93 0.09 5.99 16.76
N GLU A 94 0.36 7.28 16.91
CA GLU A 94 -0.52 8.24 17.60
C GLU A 94 -0.91 9.39 16.64
N GLY A 95 -2.15 9.86 16.74
CA GLY A 95 -2.67 10.94 15.91
C GLY A 95 -2.76 10.61 14.41
N PRO A 96 -3.06 11.62 13.58
CA PRO A 96 -3.13 11.45 12.13
C PRO A 96 -1.76 11.15 11.50
N GLN A 97 -1.75 10.30 10.47
CA GLN A 97 -0.55 9.85 9.76
C GLN A 97 -0.64 10.13 8.27
N VAL A 98 0.49 10.34 7.62
CA VAL A 98 0.59 10.28 6.16
C VAL A 98 0.76 8.81 5.75
N LEU A 99 -0.22 8.26 5.03
CA LEU A 99 -0.17 6.90 4.53
C LEU A 99 0.57 6.87 3.19
N VAL A 100 1.65 6.13 3.08
CA VAL A 100 2.40 5.92 1.83
C VAL A 100 2.23 4.50 1.38
N GLY A 101 1.42 4.28 0.34
CA GLY A 101 1.10 2.95 -0.16
C GLY A 101 1.67 2.67 -1.55
N SER A 102 2.41 1.55 -1.69
CA SER A 102 2.96 1.13 -2.98
C SER A 102 2.16 -0.04 -3.56
N SER A 103 1.68 0.08 -4.81
CA SER A 103 0.93 -0.97 -5.51
C SER A 103 -0.29 -1.44 -4.70
N MET A 104 -0.36 -2.70 -4.26
CA MET A 104 -1.38 -3.19 -3.33
C MET A 104 -1.49 -2.31 -2.07
N GLY A 105 -0.36 -1.85 -1.52
CA GLY A 105 -0.35 -0.95 -0.38
C GLY A 105 -1.10 0.36 -0.62
N GLY A 106 -1.15 0.83 -1.87
CA GLY A 106 -1.98 1.97 -2.27
C GLY A 106 -3.48 1.66 -2.15
N TRP A 107 -3.92 0.45 -2.51
CA TRP A 107 -5.30 0.02 -2.27
C TRP A 107 -5.61 -0.08 -0.78
N ILE A 108 -4.71 -0.73 -0.02
CA ILE A 108 -4.86 -0.82 1.45
C ILE A 108 -4.92 0.57 2.09
N ALA A 109 -4.11 1.54 1.63
CA ALA A 109 -4.14 2.92 2.13
C ALA A 109 -5.50 3.60 1.88
N LEU A 110 -6.10 3.40 0.70
CA LEU A 110 -7.45 3.90 0.40
C LEU A 110 -8.51 3.26 1.31
N LEU A 111 -8.44 1.93 1.51
CA LEU A 111 -9.36 1.23 2.42
C LEU A 111 -9.19 1.69 3.87
N LEU A 112 -7.96 1.95 4.28
CA LEU A 112 -7.65 2.44 5.62
C LEU A 112 -8.19 3.86 5.83
N ALA A 113 -8.01 4.75 4.84
CA ALA A 113 -8.54 6.11 4.87
C ALA A 113 -10.08 6.14 4.94
N LEU A 114 -10.77 5.18 4.32
CA LEU A 114 -12.21 5.03 4.45
C LEU A 114 -12.65 4.53 5.84
N ARG A 115 -11.84 3.67 6.47
CA ARG A 115 -12.16 3.06 7.78
C ARG A 115 -11.76 3.93 8.97
N ARG A 116 -10.77 4.80 8.79
CA ARG A 116 -10.13 5.65 9.83
C ARG A 116 -9.82 7.04 9.30
N PRO A 117 -10.80 7.79 8.77
CA PRO A 117 -10.54 9.08 8.15
C PRO A 117 -9.88 10.06 9.12
N GLU A 118 -10.19 10.00 10.40
CA GLU A 118 -9.60 10.84 11.45
C GLU A 118 -8.13 10.53 11.74
N ARG A 119 -7.64 9.37 11.28
CA ARG A 119 -6.25 8.94 11.45
C ARG A 119 -5.38 9.20 10.22
N VAL A 120 -5.93 9.86 9.19
CA VAL A 120 -5.21 10.09 7.92
C VAL A 120 -5.07 11.58 7.66
N ALA A 121 -3.83 12.08 7.79
CA ALA A 121 -3.47 13.45 7.46
C ALA A 121 -3.36 13.66 5.94
N ALA A 122 -2.78 12.71 5.23
CA ALA A 122 -2.67 12.69 3.76
C ALA A 122 -2.42 11.26 3.26
N LEU A 123 -2.57 11.05 1.95
CA LEU A 123 -2.29 9.79 1.28
C LEU A 123 -1.33 9.98 0.09
N VAL A 124 -0.30 9.15 0.00
CA VAL A 124 0.59 9.07 -1.16
C VAL A 124 0.49 7.67 -1.75
N GLY A 125 -0.03 7.56 -2.98
CA GLY A 125 -0.10 6.31 -3.73
C GLY A 125 1.03 6.22 -4.76
N ILE A 126 1.84 5.17 -4.69
CA ILE A 126 2.92 4.90 -5.65
C ILE A 126 2.50 3.73 -6.52
N ALA A 127 2.21 3.96 -7.80
CA ALA A 127 1.64 2.97 -8.71
C ALA A 127 0.45 2.22 -8.03
N ALA A 128 -0.41 2.97 -7.31
CA ALA A 128 -1.49 2.40 -6.52
C ALA A 128 -2.39 1.51 -7.39
N ALA A 129 -2.69 0.30 -6.89
CA ALA A 129 -3.38 -0.73 -7.65
C ALA A 129 -4.72 -1.15 -7.01
N PRO A 130 -5.67 -0.23 -6.77
CA PRO A 130 -6.99 -0.66 -6.32
C PRO A 130 -7.61 -1.62 -7.32
N ASP A 131 -8.41 -2.55 -6.81
CA ASP A 131 -9.15 -3.55 -7.59
C ASP A 131 -8.25 -4.46 -8.47
N PHE A 132 -6.95 -4.62 -8.13
CA PHE A 132 -6.04 -5.41 -8.96
C PHE A 132 -6.44 -6.88 -9.05
N THR A 133 -7.13 -7.41 -8.05
CA THR A 133 -7.64 -8.80 -8.05
C THR A 133 -8.63 -9.04 -9.17
N ALA A 134 -9.48 -8.06 -9.48
CA ALA A 134 -10.42 -8.14 -10.61
C ALA A 134 -9.66 -8.20 -11.95
N ARG A 135 -8.62 -7.37 -12.11
CA ARG A 135 -7.78 -7.42 -13.32
C ARG A 135 -7.04 -8.75 -13.46
N ILE A 136 -6.57 -9.32 -12.34
CA ILE A 136 -6.01 -10.67 -12.34
C ILE A 136 -7.06 -11.67 -12.78
N ALA A 137 -8.25 -11.67 -12.18
CA ALA A 137 -9.33 -12.62 -12.48
C ALA A 137 -9.74 -12.56 -13.97
N GLU A 138 -9.82 -11.38 -14.56
CA GLU A 138 -10.11 -11.18 -15.98
C GLU A 138 -9.02 -11.74 -16.91
N ALA A 139 -7.76 -11.57 -16.51
CA ALA A 139 -6.60 -11.98 -17.29
C ALA A 139 -6.17 -13.43 -17.07
N LEU A 140 -6.86 -14.19 -16.19
CA LEU A 140 -6.49 -15.58 -15.90
C LEU A 140 -6.60 -16.44 -17.18
N PRO A 141 -5.57 -17.20 -17.57
CA PRO A 141 -5.66 -18.21 -18.61
C PRO A 141 -6.59 -19.36 -18.17
N ALA A 142 -7.09 -20.17 -19.13
CA ALA A 142 -8.03 -21.24 -18.86
C ALA A 142 -7.51 -22.24 -17.81
N GLU A 143 -6.26 -22.66 -17.95
CA GLU A 143 -5.58 -23.55 -17.01
C GLU A 143 -5.52 -23.03 -15.58
N ALA A 144 -5.32 -21.70 -15.42
CA ALA A 144 -5.31 -21.06 -14.09
C ALA A 144 -6.70 -21.05 -13.47
N ARG A 145 -7.74 -20.78 -14.26
CA ARG A 145 -9.14 -20.85 -13.80
C ARG A 145 -9.52 -22.26 -13.35
N GLU A 146 -9.11 -23.28 -14.11
CA GLU A 146 -9.32 -24.68 -13.76
C GLU A 146 -8.57 -25.06 -12.48
N ALA A 147 -7.30 -24.65 -12.34
CA ALA A 147 -6.52 -24.88 -11.14
C ALA A 147 -7.16 -24.24 -9.90
N ILE A 148 -7.57 -22.97 -9.99
CA ILE A 148 -8.27 -22.28 -8.90
C ILE A 148 -9.62 -22.94 -8.60
N ALA A 149 -10.35 -23.41 -9.63
CA ALA A 149 -11.62 -24.10 -9.45
C ALA A 149 -11.46 -25.44 -8.72
N ARG A 150 -10.42 -26.21 -9.06
CA ARG A 150 -10.17 -27.54 -8.52
C ARG A 150 -9.42 -27.53 -7.18
N GLU A 151 -8.35 -26.70 -7.10
CA GLU A 151 -7.39 -26.72 -6.00
C GLU A 151 -7.45 -25.49 -5.10
N GLY A 152 -8.21 -24.45 -5.50
CA GLY A 152 -8.31 -23.19 -4.78
C GLY A 152 -7.14 -22.24 -4.99
N VAL A 153 -6.10 -22.65 -5.72
CA VAL A 153 -4.88 -21.87 -5.93
C VAL A 153 -4.26 -22.14 -7.31
N TRP A 154 -3.68 -21.09 -7.87
CA TRP A 154 -2.81 -21.16 -9.04
C TRP A 154 -1.51 -20.40 -8.75
N HIS A 155 -0.38 -20.97 -9.13
CA HIS A 155 0.94 -20.36 -8.96
C HIS A 155 1.30 -19.54 -10.22
N ARG A 156 1.14 -18.22 -10.14
CA ARG A 156 1.44 -17.31 -11.23
C ARG A 156 2.95 -17.16 -11.41
N PRO A 157 3.51 -17.38 -12.62
CA PRO A 157 4.90 -17.05 -12.91
C PRO A 157 5.19 -15.55 -12.65
N SER A 158 6.38 -15.26 -12.13
CA SER A 158 6.80 -13.89 -11.83
C SER A 158 8.17 -13.61 -12.44
N ALA A 159 8.35 -12.38 -12.94
CA ALA A 159 9.65 -11.86 -13.37
C ALA A 159 10.53 -11.41 -12.18
N TYR A 160 9.97 -11.33 -10.97
CA TYR A 160 10.62 -10.77 -9.77
C TYR A 160 10.97 -11.84 -8.71
N GLY A 161 11.12 -13.09 -9.12
CA GLY A 161 11.44 -14.19 -8.21
C GLY A 161 10.69 -15.47 -8.57
N GLY A 162 10.45 -16.35 -7.58
CA GLY A 162 9.65 -17.56 -7.78
C GLY A 162 8.17 -17.25 -8.05
N PRO A 163 7.40 -18.25 -8.54
CA PRO A 163 5.96 -18.09 -8.74
C PRO A 163 5.27 -17.78 -7.41
N TYR A 164 4.22 -16.95 -7.45
CA TYR A 164 3.43 -16.61 -6.28
C TYR A 164 1.98 -17.09 -6.41
N PRO A 165 1.35 -17.49 -5.31
CA PRO A 165 0.00 -18.04 -5.35
C PRO A 165 -1.04 -16.95 -5.57
N ILE A 166 -1.98 -17.21 -6.49
CA ILE A 166 -3.25 -16.52 -6.63
C ILE A 166 -4.32 -17.50 -6.14
N THR A 167 -4.94 -17.17 -5.03
CA THR A 167 -5.94 -18.04 -4.41
C THR A 167 -7.36 -17.58 -4.74
N ARG A 168 -8.31 -18.52 -4.71
CA ARG A 168 -9.73 -18.20 -4.80
C ARG A 168 -10.14 -17.20 -3.69
N ALA A 169 -9.67 -17.44 -2.45
CA ALA A 169 -9.97 -16.57 -1.32
C ALA A 169 -9.51 -15.12 -1.55
N LEU A 170 -8.32 -14.91 -2.14
CA LEU A 170 -7.83 -13.58 -2.50
C LEU A 170 -8.74 -12.89 -3.52
N LEU A 171 -9.16 -13.62 -4.57
CA LEU A 171 -10.02 -13.07 -5.62
C LEU A 171 -11.42 -12.74 -5.10
N ASP A 172 -12.05 -13.68 -4.39
CA ASP A 172 -13.40 -13.51 -3.82
C ASP A 172 -13.45 -12.40 -2.76
N ASP A 173 -12.40 -12.28 -1.96
CA ASP A 173 -12.29 -11.21 -0.97
C ASP A 173 -12.04 -9.85 -1.62
N GLY A 174 -11.17 -9.81 -2.64
CA GLY A 174 -10.90 -8.59 -3.38
C GLY A 174 -12.16 -7.98 -3.99
N GLU A 175 -13.11 -8.80 -4.46
CA GLU A 175 -14.40 -8.32 -4.98
C GLU A 175 -15.22 -7.56 -3.93
N ARG A 176 -15.15 -7.96 -2.66
CA ARG A 176 -15.84 -7.28 -1.55
C ARG A 176 -15.23 -5.92 -1.19
N HIS A 177 -14.02 -5.67 -1.65
CA HIS A 177 -13.25 -4.46 -1.32
C HIS A 177 -13.01 -3.52 -2.52
N MET A 178 -13.68 -3.76 -3.65
CA MET A 178 -13.55 -2.93 -4.85
C MET A 178 -13.95 -1.49 -4.58
N LEU A 179 -13.17 -0.56 -5.12
CA LEU A 179 -13.36 0.89 -4.97
C LEU A 179 -13.77 1.58 -6.29
N LEU A 180 -13.36 1.05 -7.42
CA LEU A 180 -13.57 1.67 -8.74
C LEU A 180 -14.62 0.96 -9.59
N ARG A 181 -15.07 -0.22 -9.16
CA ARG A 181 -16.13 -1.00 -9.79
C ARG A 181 -17.37 -0.98 -8.91
N GLY A 182 -18.54 -0.81 -9.51
CA GLY A 182 -19.81 -0.93 -8.80
C GLY A 182 -20.72 0.28 -8.82
N GLY A 183 -20.37 1.35 -9.53
CA GLY A 183 -21.25 2.53 -9.72
C GLY A 183 -21.58 3.27 -8.40
N GLY A 184 -20.82 3.03 -7.32
CA GLY A 184 -20.86 3.82 -6.10
C GLY A 184 -20.46 5.27 -6.42
N GLY A 185 -20.97 6.21 -5.62
CA GLY A 185 -20.59 7.62 -5.72
C GLY A 185 -19.09 7.84 -5.49
N PRO A 186 -18.66 9.10 -5.37
CA PRO A 186 -17.27 9.43 -5.11
C PRO A 186 -16.75 8.71 -3.85
N ILE A 187 -15.49 8.28 -3.88
CA ILE A 187 -14.81 7.65 -2.73
C ILE A 187 -14.63 8.74 -1.66
N PRO A 188 -15.28 8.64 -0.48
CA PRO A 188 -15.37 9.73 0.49
C PRO A 188 -14.10 9.83 1.36
N ILE A 189 -12.96 10.09 0.75
CA ILE A 189 -11.68 10.36 1.43
C ILE A 189 -11.47 11.87 1.38
N PRO A 190 -11.51 12.59 2.53
CA PRO A 190 -11.38 14.04 2.55
C PRO A 190 -9.92 14.51 2.57
N ALA A 191 -8.99 13.65 2.97
CA ALA A 191 -7.57 14.00 3.11
C ALA A 191 -6.91 14.29 1.75
N PRO A 192 -5.88 15.16 1.69
CA PRO A 192 -5.07 15.37 0.50
C PRO A 192 -4.48 14.08 -0.06
N VAL A 193 -4.52 13.91 -1.39
CA VAL A 193 -4.00 12.71 -2.06
C VAL A 193 -2.96 13.07 -3.11
N ARG A 194 -1.85 12.36 -3.10
CA ARG A 194 -0.78 12.46 -4.11
C ARG A 194 -0.57 11.09 -4.76
N LEU A 195 -0.67 11.01 -6.07
CA LEU A 195 -0.52 9.77 -6.84
C LEU A 195 0.71 9.88 -7.74
N LEU A 196 1.69 9.00 -7.55
CA LEU A 196 2.91 8.93 -8.34
C LEU A 196 2.85 7.67 -9.21
N HIS A 197 3.04 7.79 -10.54
CA HIS A 197 2.96 6.63 -11.43
C HIS A 197 3.96 6.71 -12.59
N GLY A 198 4.61 5.58 -12.86
CA GLY A 198 5.49 5.45 -14.02
C GLY A 198 4.70 5.14 -15.29
N GLN A 199 4.95 5.86 -16.40
CA GLN A 199 4.25 5.60 -17.66
C GLN A 199 4.77 4.35 -18.41
N ARG A 200 5.87 3.75 -17.94
CA ARG A 200 6.40 2.45 -18.43
C ARG A 200 6.13 1.31 -17.45
N ASP A 201 5.13 1.47 -16.60
CA ASP A 201 4.69 0.42 -15.69
C ASP A 201 4.06 -0.75 -16.46
N PRO A 202 4.67 -1.97 -16.44
CA PRO A 202 4.14 -3.13 -17.15
C PRO A 202 3.05 -3.87 -16.37
N ASP A 203 2.92 -3.59 -15.06
CA ASP A 203 2.05 -4.34 -14.15
C ASP A 203 0.72 -3.62 -13.90
N VAL A 204 0.77 -2.28 -13.77
CA VAL A 204 -0.39 -1.43 -13.47
C VAL A 204 -0.48 -0.29 -14.48
N PRO A 205 -1.56 -0.20 -15.27
CA PRO A 205 -1.72 0.91 -16.22
C PRO A 205 -1.73 2.24 -15.47
N TRP A 206 -0.91 3.21 -15.89
CA TRP A 206 -0.81 4.51 -15.24
C TRP A 206 -2.13 5.31 -15.26
N GLU A 207 -2.99 5.03 -16.25
CA GLU A 207 -4.33 5.59 -16.35
C GLU A 207 -5.20 5.25 -15.13
N LEU A 208 -4.84 4.20 -14.39
CA LEU A 208 -5.53 3.85 -13.14
C LEU A 208 -5.39 4.95 -12.09
N SER A 209 -4.24 5.64 -12.02
CA SER A 209 -4.08 6.79 -11.12
C SER A 209 -5.01 7.94 -11.48
N LEU A 210 -5.27 8.20 -12.77
CA LEU A 210 -6.25 9.21 -13.20
C LEU A 210 -7.68 8.79 -12.83
N ARG A 211 -8.00 7.50 -12.96
CA ARG A 211 -9.31 6.97 -12.54
C ARG A 211 -9.50 7.07 -11.02
N VAL A 212 -8.45 6.77 -10.23
CA VAL A 212 -8.48 6.95 -8.78
C VAL A 212 -8.72 8.43 -8.44
N ALA A 213 -7.94 9.34 -9.04
CA ALA A 213 -8.08 10.77 -8.80
C ALA A 213 -9.50 11.27 -9.13
N GLY A 214 -10.07 10.84 -10.26
CA GLY A 214 -11.43 11.22 -10.65
C GLY A 214 -12.55 10.59 -9.79
N ALA A 215 -12.25 9.49 -9.08
CA ALA A 215 -13.20 8.82 -8.19
C ALA A 215 -13.18 9.36 -6.75
N LEU A 216 -12.11 10.06 -6.34
CA LEU A 216 -11.99 10.60 -4.99
C LEU A 216 -12.90 11.82 -4.79
N ALA A 217 -13.50 11.93 -3.61
CA ALA A 217 -14.27 13.12 -3.21
C ALA A 217 -13.37 14.28 -2.74
N ALA A 218 -12.10 14.01 -2.42
CA ALA A 218 -11.14 15.04 -2.03
C ALA A 218 -10.96 16.08 -3.13
N GLU A 219 -10.87 17.36 -2.77
CA GLU A 219 -10.58 18.46 -3.70
C GLU A 219 -9.08 18.58 -3.99
N ASP A 220 -8.24 18.28 -3.00
CA ASP A 220 -6.78 18.33 -3.14
C ASP A 220 -6.21 16.97 -3.57
N VAL A 221 -6.29 16.70 -4.87
CA VAL A 221 -5.72 15.49 -5.49
C VAL A 221 -4.76 15.87 -6.59
N GLN A 222 -3.52 15.37 -6.50
CA GLN A 222 -2.49 15.60 -7.52
C GLN A 222 -1.96 14.29 -8.06
N VAL A 223 -1.71 14.24 -9.37
CA VAL A 223 -1.13 13.08 -10.06
C VAL A 223 0.16 13.49 -10.75
N ALA A 224 1.26 12.82 -10.41
CA ALA A 224 2.55 12.99 -11.07
C ALA A 224 2.89 11.75 -11.89
N LEU A 225 3.02 11.93 -13.21
CA LEU A 225 3.37 10.87 -14.15
C LEU A 225 4.85 10.96 -14.52
N VAL A 226 5.59 9.89 -14.25
CA VAL A 226 7.02 9.78 -14.57
C VAL A 226 7.15 9.09 -15.94
N LYS A 227 7.52 9.83 -16.99
CA LYS A 227 7.50 9.38 -18.38
C LYS A 227 8.25 8.08 -18.64
N ASP A 228 9.42 7.92 -18.01
CA ASP A 228 10.29 6.75 -18.12
C ASP A 228 10.27 5.85 -16.89
N GLY A 229 9.37 6.11 -15.93
CA GLY A 229 9.21 5.35 -14.69
C GLY A 229 8.57 3.98 -14.92
N ASP A 230 9.05 3.00 -14.19
CA ASP A 230 8.50 1.65 -14.11
C ASP A 230 7.50 1.49 -12.95
N HIS A 231 7.02 0.26 -12.71
CA HIS A 231 6.13 -0.06 -11.58
C HIS A 231 6.74 0.26 -10.22
N ARG A 232 8.04 0.07 -10.07
CA ARG A 232 8.71 0.18 -8.77
C ARG A 232 8.94 1.62 -8.34
N LEU A 233 9.16 2.56 -9.28
CA LEU A 233 9.56 3.94 -8.99
C LEU A 233 10.60 4.01 -7.87
N SER A 234 11.70 3.28 -8.04
CA SER A 234 12.74 3.11 -7.00
C SER A 234 14.12 3.60 -7.44
N ARG A 235 14.21 4.28 -8.58
CA ARG A 235 15.46 4.91 -9.03
C ARG A 235 15.74 6.16 -8.18
N PRO A 236 16.97 6.66 -8.07
CA PRO A 236 17.30 7.83 -7.25
C PRO A 236 16.41 9.05 -7.51
N GLN A 237 16.07 9.33 -8.78
CA GLN A 237 15.17 10.43 -9.15
C GLN A 237 13.72 10.18 -8.70
N ASP A 238 13.25 8.93 -8.72
CA ASP A 238 11.89 8.56 -8.28
C ASP A 238 11.76 8.71 -6.76
N LEU A 239 12.75 8.27 -6.01
CA LEU A 239 12.83 8.46 -4.56
C LEU A 239 12.93 9.94 -4.19
N THR A 240 13.64 10.74 -4.99
CA THR A 240 13.68 12.20 -4.81
C THR A 240 12.32 12.83 -5.03
N LEU A 241 11.55 12.38 -6.04
CA LEU A 241 10.17 12.82 -6.25
C LEU A 241 9.30 12.48 -5.04
N LEU A 242 9.39 11.25 -4.52
CA LEU A 242 8.63 10.80 -3.35
C LEU A 242 8.94 11.68 -2.12
N ARG A 243 10.22 11.92 -1.82
CA ARG A 243 10.63 12.78 -0.69
C ARG A 243 10.13 14.22 -0.85
N ARG A 244 10.19 14.80 -2.05
CA ARG A 244 9.67 16.15 -2.32
C ARG A 244 8.14 16.21 -2.13
N THR A 245 7.43 15.16 -2.55
CA THR A 245 5.99 15.06 -2.36
C THR A 245 5.62 15.06 -0.87
N LEU A 246 6.35 14.29 -0.06
CA LEU A 246 6.15 14.28 1.39
C LEU A 246 6.52 15.60 2.05
N ALA A 247 7.65 16.20 1.65
CA ALA A 247 8.08 17.49 2.19
C ALA A 247 7.05 18.60 1.93
N ALA A 248 6.41 18.60 0.74
CA ALA A 248 5.33 19.54 0.42
C ALA A 248 4.11 19.32 1.35
N LEU A 249 3.65 18.07 1.53
CA LEU A 249 2.55 17.74 2.45
C LEU A 249 2.85 18.15 3.90
N PHE A 250 4.09 17.99 4.34
CA PHE A 250 4.49 18.41 5.69
C PHE A 250 4.54 19.93 5.88
N ALA A 251 4.79 20.70 4.82
CA ALA A 251 4.80 22.15 4.86
C ALA A 251 3.37 22.72 4.94
N GLU A 252 2.39 22.08 4.31
CA GLU A 252 0.98 22.44 4.32
C GLU A 252 0.32 22.24 5.70
N ASP A 253 0.81 21.26 6.48
CA ASP A 253 0.28 20.93 7.81
C ASP A 253 0.79 21.86 8.95
N GLY A 254 1.78 22.69 8.69
CA GLY A 254 2.42 23.60 9.66
C GLY A 254 2.00 25.08 9.58
N GLY A 255 0.96 25.39 8.78
CA GLY A 255 0.47 26.75 8.50
C GLY A 255 -0.76 27.16 9.31
#